data_cca1b1878c8c6417bddfbe8f07cefd44
#
_entry.id   cca1b1878c8c6417bddfbe8f07cefd44
#
_cell.length_a   1.000
_cell.length_b   1.000
_cell.length_c   1.000
_cell.angle_alpha   90.00
_cell.angle_beta   90.00
_cell.angle_gamma   90.00
#
_symmetry.space_group_name_H-M   'P 1'
#
loop_
_entity.id
_entity.type
_entity.pdbx_description
1 polymer ?
#
loop_
_entity_poly.entity_id
_entity_poly.type
_entity_poly.pdbx_seq_one_letter_code
_entity_poly.pdbx_strand_id
1 'polypeptide(L)'
;MRNIFIYITLLWGISSAQAQTTKEELAEFPETMQSDMDSLYWDWQSKNFITIDENCRMLPEGPKVSDSVYIDRLARIPSIIEMPFNDVVKKHIEAYTGRLRNKVSFMLAAANFYMPMFEEALEAYDLPLELKYLPIIESALNPKAQSRVKAMGLWQFMLRTSKSYGLETNSLVEERFDPQKSTWAAARYLKDLFNIYKDWNLVLAAYNCGPGNINKAIRRAGGSTDYWELYPFLPKETRGYVPGFIAANYVMTYYCEHGICPMESQLPTVSDTVHINKDLHLQQVANVCNIDIEQLRSLNPQYKKDLIPGNSRVYALRLPNNMATTFIEREDSIYTYDAQKYITKRRTVKVDDGTKNTKGAKYHKIRSGETLGGIAARYGVSVKQIRNLNGIRGNNIRAGKTIRVR
;
A
#
# COMPACT_ATOMS: atom_id res chain seq x y z
N MET A 1 -35.19 13.34 -46.25
CA MET A 1 -34.15 12.50 -45.72
C MET A 1 -32.87 13.31 -45.38
N ARG A 2 -32.97 14.34 -44.52
CA ARG A 2 -31.78 15.24 -44.26
C ARG A 2 -31.67 15.66 -42.77
N ASN A 3 -32.47 15.07 -41.88
CA ASN A 3 -32.45 15.43 -40.45
C ASN A 3 -32.06 14.31 -39.49
N ILE A 4 -31.57 13.15 -40.01
CA ILE A 4 -31.22 12.01 -39.14
C ILE A 4 -29.69 11.99 -38.81
N PHE A 5 -28.85 12.66 -39.63
CA PHE A 5 -27.41 12.64 -39.43
C PHE A 5 -26.85 13.58 -38.35
N ILE A 6 -27.63 14.58 -37.90
CA ILE A 6 -27.14 15.58 -36.93
C ILE A 6 -27.29 15.06 -35.49
N TYR A 7 -28.19 14.14 -35.23
CA TYR A 7 -28.39 13.61 -33.86
C TYR A 7 -27.36 12.54 -33.43
N ILE A 8 -26.77 11.82 -34.37
CA ILE A 8 -25.79 10.75 -34.05
C ILE A 8 -24.43 11.31 -33.65
N THR A 9 -24.02 12.44 -34.22
CA THR A 9 -22.74 13.08 -33.88
C THR A 9 -22.74 13.78 -32.52
N LEU A 10 -23.89 14.29 -32.06
CA LEU A 10 -24.04 14.90 -30.73
C LEU A 10 -24.02 13.86 -29.61
N LEU A 11 -24.60 12.68 -29.81
CA LEU A 11 -24.59 11.59 -28.84
C LEU A 11 -23.17 10.98 -28.62
N TRP A 12 -22.34 10.93 -29.64
CA TRP A 12 -20.97 10.47 -29.54
C TRP A 12 -20.05 11.50 -28.84
N GLY A 13 -20.29 12.77 -29.01
CA GLY A 13 -19.54 13.84 -28.35
C GLY A 13 -19.82 13.89 -26.83
N ILE A 14 -21.04 13.66 -26.41
CA ILE A 14 -21.44 13.66 -24.99
C ILE A 14 -20.87 12.43 -24.27
N SER A 15 -20.90 11.25 -24.89
CA SER A 15 -20.38 10.01 -24.31
C SER A 15 -18.84 10.06 -24.15
N SER A 16 -18.11 10.66 -25.07
CA SER A 16 -16.64 10.78 -24.95
C SER A 16 -16.21 11.84 -23.94
N ALA A 17 -16.96 12.94 -23.80
CA ALA A 17 -16.70 13.98 -22.82
C ALA A 17 -16.99 13.48 -21.39
N GLN A 18 -18.10 12.77 -21.16
CA GLN A 18 -18.40 12.15 -19.87
C GLN A 18 -17.39 11.07 -19.48
N ALA A 19 -16.91 10.25 -20.42
CA ALA A 19 -15.90 9.24 -20.18
C ALA A 19 -14.50 9.84 -19.89
N GLN A 20 -14.17 11.01 -20.44
CA GLN A 20 -12.97 11.76 -20.12
C GLN A 20 -13.04 12.43 -18.76
N THR A 21 -14.15 13.06 -18.42
CA THR A 21 -14.37 13.71 -17.11
C THR A 21 -14.28 12.71 -15.97
N THR A 22 -14.92 11.54 -16.11
CA THR A 22 -14.83 10.48 -15.08
C THR A 22 -13.43 9.90 -14.90
N LYS A 23 -12.61 9.81 -15.95
CA LYS A 23 -11.20 9.37 -15.84
C LYS A 23 -10.30 10.42 -15.21
N GLU A 24 -10.51 11.70 -15.48
CA GLU A 24 -9.75 12.80 -14.85
C GLU A 24 -10.13 12.98 -13.37
N GLU A 25 -11.40 12.88 -13.02
CA GLU A 25 -11.85 12.91 -11.63
C GLU A 25 -11.34 11.72 -10.83
N LEU A 26 -11.33 10.50 -11.38
CA LEU A 26 -10.79 9.31 -10.74
C LEU A 26 -9.27 9.41 -10.50
N ALA A 27 -8.52 10.19 -11.28
CA ALA A 27 -7.08 10.34 -11.12
C ALA A 27 -6.67 11.10 -9.83
N GLU A 28 -7.59 11.78 -9.19
CA GLU A 28 -7.38 12.46 -7.90
C GLU A 28 -7.65 11.57 -6.68
N PHE A 29 -8.26 10.39 -6.86
CA PHE A 29 -8.47 9.45 -5.78
C PHE A 29 -7.23 8.55 -5.56
N PRO A 30 -6.93 8.14 -4.30
CA PRO A 30 -5.91 7.14 -4.02
C PRO A 30 -6.09 5.86 -4.85
N GLU A 31 -5.00 5.19 -5.23
CA GLU A 31 -5.03 4.00 -6.10
C GLU A 31 -5.98 2.90 -5.58
N THR A 32 -6.03 2.72 -4.27
CA THR A 32 -6.93 1.78 -3.60
C THR A 32 -8.41 2.12 -3.75
N MET A 33 -8.75 3.39 -3.92
CA MET A 33 -10.12 3.83 -4.18
C MET A 33 -10.51 3.67 -5.66
N GLN A 34 -9.52 3.65 -6.56
CA GLN A 34 -9.73 3.49 -8.01
C GLN A 34 -9.83 2.01 -8.43
N SER A 35 -9.17 1.11 -7.69
CA SER A 35 -9.13 -0.32 -8.03
C SER A 35 -10.51 -0.97 -7.88
N ASP A 36 -10.81 -1.91 -8.77
CA ASP A 36 -12.04 -2.70 -8.72
C ASP A 36 -12.06 -3.57 -7.46
N MET A 37 -13.25 -3.72 -6.86
CA MET A 37 -13.45 -4.51 -5.65
C MET A 37 -12.95 -5.94 -5.80
N ASP A 38 -13.18 -6.54 -6.97
CA ASP A 38 -12.89 -7.94 -7.24
C ASP A 38 -11.40 -8.28 -7.13
N SER A 39 -10.52 -7.36 -7.52
CA SER A 39 -9.07 -7.61 -7.47
C SER A 39 -8.46 -7.51 -6.07
N LEU A 40 -9.05 -6.72 -5.17
CA LEU A 40 -8.55 -6.52 -3.80
C LEU A 40 -9.12 -7.55 -2.81
N TYR A 41 -10.36 -7.99 -3.06
CA TYR A 41 -11.07 -8.93 -2.19
C TYR A 41 -10.65 -10.38 -2.38
N TRP A 42 -10.37 -10.76 -3.64
CA TRP A 42 -10.28 -12.17 -3.98
C TRP A 42 -8.95 -12.81 -3.72
N ASP A 43 -7.90 -11.99 -3.54
CA ASP A 43 -6.55 -12.56 -3.46
C ASP A 43 -6.14 -13.02 -2.06
N TRP A 44 -6.80 -12.55 -0.97
CA TRP A 44 -6.17 -12.86 0.31
C TRP A 44 -7.09 -13.20 1.50
N GLN A 45 -8.08 -12.41 1.86
CA GLN A 45 -8.83 -12.62 3.13
C GLN A 45 -10.30 -12.96 2.98
N SER A 46 -10.95 -12.50 1.94
CA SER A 46 -12.40 -12.61 1.80
C SER A 46 -12.90 -14.03 1.62
N LYS A 47 -12.09 -14.91 1.03
CA LYS A 47 -12.53 -16.29 0.78
C LYS A 47 -12.67 -17.13 2.04
N ASN A 48 -11.87 -16.85 3.08
CA ASN A 48 -11.73 -17.77 4.21
C ASN A 48 -12.05 -17.16 5.57
N PHE A 49 -11.98 -15.84 5.74
CA PHE A 49 -12.04 -15.25 7.11
C PHE A 49 -12.93 -14.02 7.23
N ILE A 50 -13.44 -13.46 6.15
CA ILE A 50 -14.36 -12.32 6.19
C ILE A 50 -15.60 -12.69 5.39
N THR A 51 -16.73 -12.76 6.07
CA THR A 51 -18.05 -13.15 5.53
C THR A 51 -19.06 -12.02 5.71
N ILE A 52 -20.16 -12.07 4.96
CA ILE A 52 -21.27 -11.13 5.12
C ILE A 52 -21.95 -11.44 6.46
N ASP A 53 -22.16 -10.42 7.29
CA ASP A 53 -23.01 -10.53 8.50
C ASP A 53 -24.48 -10.61 8.05
N GLU A 54 -25.09 -11.77 8.23
CA GLU A 54 -26.49 -12.01 7.89
C GLU A 54 -27.45 -11.25 8.83
N ASN A 55 -27.00 -10.83 10.01
CA ASN A 55 -27.80 -10.11 11.00
C ASN A 55 -27.85 -8.60 10.73
N CYS A 56 -26.91 -8.06 9.93
CA CYS A 56 -26.89 -6.67 9.57
C CYS A 56 -27.30 -6.46 8.10
N ARG A 57 -28.38 -5.76 7.87
CA ARG A 57 -28.88 -5.48 6.53
C ARG A 57 -28.32 -4.18 5.99
N MET A 58 -27.27 -4.27 5.17
CA MET A 58 -26.71 -3.12 4.48
C MET A 58 -27.73 -2.51 3.52
N LEU A 59 -27.92 -1.18 3.59
CA LEU A 59 -28.80 -0.49 2.64
C LEU A 59 -28.16 -0.48 1.24
N PRO A 60 -28.93 -0.66 0.15
CA PRO A 60 -28.40 -0.60 -1.22
C PRO A 60 -27.76 0.75 -1.53
N GLU A 61 -28.37 1.83 -1.07
CA GLU A 61 -27.86 3.19 -1.17
C GLU A 61 -27.89 3.86 0.21
N GLY A 62 -26.89 4.71 0.46
CA GLY A 62 -26.84 5.51 1.68
C GLY A 62 -27.87 6.65 1.65
N PRO A 63 -28.28 7.14 2.83
CA PRO A 63 -29.12 8.32 2.91
C PRO A 63 -28.41 9.53 2.30
N LYS A 64 -29.18 10.42 1.64
CA LYS A 64 -28.66 11.71 1.21
C LYS A 64 -28.44 12.59 2.43
N VAL A 65 -27.25 13.11 2.56
CA VAL A 65 -26.81 13.91 3.70
C VAL A 65 -26.53 15.34 3.24
N SER A 66 -27.00 16.35 4.00
CA SER A 66 -26.71 17.75 3.71
C SER A 66 -25.30 18.13 4.15
N ASP A 67 -24.73 19.18 3.55
CA ASP A 67 -23.40 19.68 3.87
C ASP A 67 -23.28 20.08 5.35
N SER A 68 -24.33 20.64 5.94
CA SER A 68 -24.36 21.00 7.36
C SER A 68 -24.17 19.78 8.29
N VAL A 69 -24.69 18.62 7.90
CA VAL A 69 -24.50 17.37 8.66
C VAL A 69 -23.06 16.86 8.52
N TYR A 70 -22.46 16.94 7.34
CA TYR A 70 -21.05 16.59 7.16
C TYR A 70 -20.14 17.48 8.00
N ILE A 71 -20.37 18.80 7.99
CA ILE A 71 -19.61 19.77 8.79
C ILE A 71 -19.73 19.46 10.28
N ASP A 72 -20.96 19.28 10.79
CA ASP A 72 -21.21 18.96 12.19
C ASP A 72 -20.53 17.64 12.61
N ARG A 73 -20.66 16.60 11.80
CA ARG A 73 -20.04 15.30 12.08
C ARG A 73 -18.51 15.33 12.07
N LEU A 74 -17.90 16.00 11.09
CA LEU A 74 -16.44 16.18 11.05
C LEU A 74 -15.94 16.95 12.27
N ALA A 75 -16.65 18.00 12.69
CA ALA A 75 -16.30 18.79 13.87
C ALA A 75 -16.40 18.01 15.19
N ARG A 76 -17.18 16.92 15.23
CA ARG A 76 -17.33 16.04 16.42
C ARG A 76 -16.30 14.89 16.47
N ILE A 77 -15.57 14.62 15.38
CA ILE A 77 -14.50 13.62 15.42
C ILE A 77 -13.38 14.17 16.31
N PRO A 78 -13.03 13.49 17.42
CA PRO A 78 -11.90 13.91 18.24
C PRO A 78 -10.62 13.70 17.44
N SER A 79 -10.00 14.78 16.99
CA SER A 79 -8.84 14.77 16.12
C SER A 79 -7.88 15.90 16.43
N ILE A 80 -6.57 15.61 16.41
CA ILE A 80 -5.50 16.60 16.44
C ILE A 80 -5.24 17.13 15.03
N ILE A 81 -5.48 16.31 14.02
CA ILE A 81 -5.31 16.67 12.60
C ILE A 81 -6.53 17.46 12.13
N GLU A 82 -6.31 18.60 11.52
CA GLU A 82 -7.39 19.40 10.97
C GLU A 82 -8.12 18.66 9.81
N MET A 83 -9.43 18.58 9.93
CA MET A 83 -10.31 17.91 8.97
C MET A 83 -11.35 18.89 8.41
N PRO A 84 -10.96 19.89 7.59
CA PRO A 84 -11.88 20.87 7.04
C PRO A 84 -12.84 20.20 6.04
N PHE A 85 -14.09 20.71 6.01
CA PHE A 85 -15.07 20.34 4.99
C PHE A 85 -14.93 21.26 3.78
N ASN A 86 -14.89 20.69 2.59
CA ASN A 86 -14.99 21.37 1.31
C ASN A 86 -15.49 20.41 0.22
N ASP A 87 -15.73 20.90 -0.99
CA ASP A 87 -16.26 20.09 -2.10
C ASP A 87 -15.39 18.88 -2.46
N VAL A 88 -14.06 18.99 -2.28
CA VAL A 88 -13.14 17.88 -2.54
C VAL A 88 -13.31 16.80 -1.49
N VAL A 89 -13.34 17.16 -0.22
CA VAL A 89 -13.57 16.22 0.90
C VAL A 89 -14.95 15.59 0.76
N LYS A 90 -15.98 16.36 0.44
CA LYS A 90 -17.33 15.86 0.19
C LYS A 90 -17.36 14.76 -0.85
N LYS A 91 -16.73 14.97 -2.02
CA LYS A 91 -16.63 13.96 -3.08
C LYS A 91 -16.01 12.65 -2.60
N HIS A 92 -14.98 12.72 -1.75
CA HIS A 92 -14.33 11.54 -1.19
C HIS A 92 -15.25 10.82 -0.18
N ILE A 93 -15.95 11.55 0.69
CA ILE A 93 -16.93 10.96 1.62
C ILE A 93 -18.05 10.26 0.81
N GLU A 94 -18.62 10.94 -0.17
CA GLU A 94 -19.67 10.38 -1.03
C GLU A 94 -19.20 9.15 -1.83
N ALA A 95 -17.93 9.09 -2.21
CA ALA A 95 -17.36 7.90 -2.84
C ALA A 95 -17.32 6.70 -1.87
N TYR A 96 -16.89 6.89 -0.62
CA TYR A 96 -16.89 5.83 0.39
C TYR A 96 -18.29 5.39 0.78
N THR A 97 -19.21 6.34 1.00
CA THR A 97 -20.58 6.04 1.41
C THR A 97 -21.48 5.58 0.25
N GLY A 98 -21.05 5.78 -0.98
CA GLY A 98 -21.70 5.36 -2.21
C GLY A 98 -21.04 4.13 -2.86
N ARG A 99 -20.32 4.32 -3.97
CA ARG A 99 -19.76 3.24 -4.80
C ARG A 99 -18.77 2.31 -4.07
N LEU A 100 -18.14 2.76 -2.98
CA LEU A 100 -17.15 1.99 -2.22
C LEU A 100 -17.72 1.36 -0.94
N ARG A 101 -19.04 1.38 -0.74
CA ARG A 101 -19.71 0.86 0.48
C ARG A 101 -19.25 -0.55 0.85
N ASN A 102 -19.17 -1.45 -0.13
CA ASN A 102 -18.72 -2.82 0.10
C ASN A 102 -17.25 -2.88 0.57
N LYS A 103 -16.38 -1.99 0.05
CA LYS A 103 -15.00 -1.89 0.57
C LYS A 103 -14.97 -1.40 2.01
N VAL A 104 -15.84 -0.42 2.34
CA VAL A 104 -15.95 0.05 3.73
C VAL A 104 -16.39 -1.08 4.65
N SER A 105 -17.41 -1.85 4.26
CA SER A 105 -17.88 -3.03 5.00
C SER A 105 -16.74 -4.02 5.30
N PHE A 106 -15.91 -4.32 4.30
CA PHE A 106 -14.71 -5.16 4.48
C PHE A 106 -13.68 -4.50 5.40
N MET A 107 -13.36 -3.22 5.18
CA MET A 107 -12.37 -2.49 5.98
C MET A 107 -12.78 -2.39 7.45
N LEU A 108 -14.07 -2.26 7.74
CA LEU A 108 -14.61 -2.28 9.11
C LEU A 108 -14.32 -3.62 9.80
N ALA A 109 -14.51 -4.75 9.10
CA ALA A 109 -14.20 -6.07 9.63
C ALA A 109 -12.68 -6.24 9.88
N ALA A 110 -11.85 -5.83 8.93
CA ALA A 110 -10.41 -5.91 9.04
C ALA A 110 -9.84 -4.96 10.12
N ALA A 111 -10.49 -3.83 10.35
CA ALA A 111 -10.12 -2.83 11.34
C ALA A 111 -10.08 -3.42 12.75
N ASN A 112 -11.01 -4.29 13.12
CA ASN A 112 -11.04 -4.96 14.43
C ASN A 112 -9.75 -5.73 14.74
N PHE A 113 -9.07 -6.21 13.70
CA PHE A 113 -7.80 -6.94 13.86
C PHE A 113 -6.58 -6.00 13.86
N TYR A 114 -6.57 -4.97 13.00
CA TYR A 114 -5.38 -4.15 12.81
C TYR A 114 -5.31 -2.90 13.68
N MET A 115 -6.45 -2.27 14.02
CA MET A 115 -6.47 -0.99 14.73
C MET A 115 -5.74 -1.01 16.07
N PRO A 116 -5.90 -2.03 16.95
CA PRO A 116 -5.17 -2.06 18.23
C PRO A 116 -3.64 -2.01 18.06
N MET A 117 -3.10 -2.71 17.04
CA MET A 117 -1.69 -2.71 16.72
C MET A 117 -1.21 -1.35 16.20
N PHE A 118 -2.05 -0.65 15.42
CA PHE A 118 -1.73 0.67 14.91
C PHE A 118 -1.72 1.69 16.06
N GLU A 119 -2.73 1.64 16.92
CA GLU A 119 -2.83 2.52 18.09
C GLU A 119 -1.62 2.37 19.01
N GLU A 120 -1.22 1.13 19.36
CA GLU A 120 -0.02 0.86 20.16
C GLU A 120 1.23 1.54 19.60
N ALA A 121 1.47 1.42 18.29
CA ALA A 121 2.65 2.01 17.67
C ALA A 121 2.56 3.54 17.57
N LEU A 122 1.37 4.10 17.32
CA LEU A 122 1.16 5.55 17.27
C LEU A 122 1.35 6.18 18.65
N GLU A 123 0.78 5.58 19.70
CA GLU A 123 0.96 6.03 21.09
C GLU A 123 2.44 5.99 21.51
N ALA A 124 3.16 4.92 21.18
CA ALA A 124 4.57 4.77 21.52
C ALA A 124 5.47 5.87 20.93
N TYR A 125 5.02 6.55 19.87
CA TYR A 125 5.71 7.67 19.23
C TYR A 125 5.04 9.03 19.46
N ASP A 126 4.08 9.15 20.35
CA ASP A 126 3.28 10.36 20.61
C ASP A 126 2.70 10.94 19.31
N LEU A 127 2.02 10.11 18.53
CA LEU A 127 1.39 10.46 17.26
C LEU A 127 -0.14 10.50 17.39
N PRO A 128 -0.83 11.35 16.62
CA PRO A 128 -2.28 11.37 16.57
C PRO A 128 -2.87 9.99 16.23
N LEU A 129 -3.85 9.53 17.00
CA LEU A 129 -4.45 8.21 16.82
C LEU A 129 -5.28 8.10 15.54
N GLU A 130 -5.79 9.20 15.00
CA GLU A 130 -6.48 9.22 13.73
C GLU A 130 -5.61 8.77 12.55
N LEU A 131 -4.27 8.80 12.67
CA LEU A 131 -3.35 8.25 11.69
C LEU A 131 -3.50 6.74 11.48
N LYS A 132 -4.18 6.02 12.39
CA LYS A 132 -4.57 4.62 12.21
C LYS A 132 -5.40 4.36 10.97
N TYR A 133 -6.08 5.39 10.44
CA TYR A 133 -6.86 5.28 9.22
C TYR A 133 -6.05 5.47 7.93
N LEU A 134 -4.74 5.76 8.02
CA LEU A 134 -3.87 5.89 6.85
C LEU A 134 -3.79 4.60 6.02
N PRO A 135 -3.68 3.38 6.59
CA PRO A 135 -3.71 2.14 5.84
C PRO A 135 -5.02 1.87 5.08
N ILE A 136 -6.11 2.56 5.41
CA ILE A 136 -7.36 2.48 4.64
C ILE A 136 -7.16 3.06 3.25
N ILE A 137 -6.55 4.23 3.14
CA ILE A 137 -6.29 4.86 1.84
C ILE A 137 -5.09 4.26 1.12
N GLU A 138 -4.14 3.65 1.84
CA GLU A 138 -2.95 3.02 1.27
C GLU A 138 -3.22 1.63 0.69
N SER A 139 -3.95 0.79 1.41
CA SER A 139 -4.09 -0.63 1.07
C SER A 139 -5.50 -1.20 1.23
N ALA A 140 -6.49 -0.39 1.63
CA ALA A 140 -7.79 -0.87 2.11
C ALA A 140 -7.64 -1.98 3.17
N LEU A 141 -6.63 -1.84 4.06
CA LEU A 141 -6.24 -2.81 5.08
C LEU A 141 -5.81 -4.19 4.54
N ASN A 142 -5.35 -4.27 3.30
CA ASN A 142 -4.79 -5.49 2.73
C ASN A 142 -3.26 -5.58 3.02
N PRO A 143 -2.81 -6.51 3.88
CA PRO A 143 -1.38 -6.62 4.24
C PRO A 143 -0.50 -7.12 3.08
N LYS A 144 -1.08 -7.71 2.04
CA LYS A 144 -0.38 -8.15 0.82
C LYS A 144 -0.54 -7.21 -0.36
N ALA A 145 -1.12 -6.02 -0.15
CA ALA A 145 -1.30 -5.04 -1.22
C ALA A 145 0.03 -4.69 -1.88
N GLN A 146 0.00 -4.61 -3.20
CA GLN A 146 1.13 -4.19 -4.02
C GLN A 146 0.67 -3.22 -5.10
N SER A 147 1.21 -1.99 -5.09
CA SER A 147 0.92 -0.99 -6.10
C SER A 147 1.70 -1.24 -7.41
N ARG A 148 1.28 -0.54 -8.46
CA ARG A 148 1.99 -0.54 -9.77
C ARG A 148 3.45 -0.11 -9.66
N VAL A 149 3.77 0.77 -8.71
CA VAL A 149 5.14 1.26 -8.45
C VAL A 149 5.89 0.42 -7.41
N LYS A 150 5.28 -0.72 -6.98
CA LYS A 150 5.84 -1.68 -6.00
C LYS A 150 6.00 -1.12 -4.59
N ALA A 151 5.11 -0.21 -4.21
CA ALA A 151 4.82 0.02 -2.80
C ALA A 151 4.08 -1.22 -2.26
N MET A 152 4.34 -1.64 -1.02
CA MET A 152 3.87 -2.93 -0.49
C MET A 152 3.37 -2.84 0.94
N GLY A 153 2.36 -3.67 1.24
CA GLY A 153 1.84 -3.90 2.58
C GLY A 153 0.78 -2.88 3.01
N LEU A 154 0.36 -2.98 4.27
CA LEU A 154 -0.65 -2.10 4.87
C LEU A 154 -0.32 -0.61 4.69
N TRP A 155 0.94 -0.25 4.88
CA TRP A 155 1.47 1.10 4.88
C TRP A 155 2.12 1.51 3.53
N GLN A 156 2.00 0.70 2.49
CA GLN A 156 2.50 0.93 1.13
C GLN A 156 3.95 1.45 1.07
N PHE A 157 4.85 0.84 1.84
CA PHE A 157 6.25 1.22 1.83
C PHE A 157 6.92 0.97 0.48
N MET A 158 7.58 2.00 -0.04
CA MET A 158 8.57 1.84 -1.11
C MET A 158 9.82 1.13 -0.58
N LEU A 159 10.46 0.28 -1.40
CA LEU A 159 11.60 -0.53 -1.00
C LEU A 159 12.76 0.29 -0.37
N ARG A 160 13.06 1.47 -0.94
CA ARG A 160 14.13 2.31 -0.40
C ARG A 160 13.77 2.85 0.99
N THR A 161 12.57 3.36 1.15
CA THR A 161 12.09 3.90 2.42
C THR A 161 12.03 2.81 3.48
N SER A 162 11.46 1.62 3.15
CA SER A 162 11.35 0.52 4.11
C SER A 162 12.70 0.08 4.67
N LYS A 163 13.73 0.03 3.82
CA LYS A 163 15.11 -0.29 4.26
C LYS A 163 15.68 0.77 5.21
N SER A 164 15.40 2.05 4.98
CA SER A 164 15.84 3.12 5.88
C SER A 164 15.22 3.01 7.28
N TYR A 165 14.05 2.36 7.37
CA TYR A 165 13.36 2.09 8.63
C TYR A 165 13.55 0.65 9.13
N GLY A 166 14.50 -0.09 8.57
CA GLY A 166 14.96 -1.39 9.08
C GLY A 166 14.12 -2.59 8.66
N LEU A 167 13.22 -2.43 7.66
CA LEU A 167 12.45 -3.57 7.14
C LEU A 167 13.29 -4.41 6.17
N GLU A 168 13.33 -5.71 6.41
CA GLU A 168 14.04 -6.65 5.57
C GLU A 168 13.23 -7.03 4.32
N THR A 169 13.94 -7.13 3.20
CA THR A 169 13.41 -7.67 1.95
C THR A 169 14.43 -8.61 1.33
N ASN A 170 14.05 -9.87 1.15
CA ASN A 170 14.89 -10.89 0.51
C ASN A 170 14.01 -11.89 -0.28
N SER A 171 14.61 -13.00 -0.75
CA SER A 171 13.88 -14.00 -1.55
C SER A 171 12.84 -14.81 -0.76
N LEU A 172 12.90 -14.83 0.56
CA LEU A 172 12.01 -15.59 1.44
C LEU A 172 11.14 -14.69 2.32
N VAL A 173 11.64 -13.52 2.70
CA VAL A 173 10.99 -12.60 3.63
C VAL A 173 10.74 -11.25 2.98
N GLU A 174 9.58 -10.66 3.25
CA GLU A 174 9.17 -9.32 2.83
C GLU A 174 8.50 -8.61 4.01
N GLU A 175 9.28 -7.94 4.85
CA GLU A 175 8.77 -7.34 6.08
C GLU A 175 7.85 -6.12 5.87
N ARG A 176 7.74 -5.62 4.63
CA ARG A 176 6.68 -4.64 4.30
C ARG A 176 5.28 -5.25 4.39
N PHE A 177 5.17 -6.57 4.25
CA PHE A 177 3.93 -7.32 4.48
C PHE A 177 3.70 -7.67 5.94
N ASP A 178 4.71 -7.60 6.80
CA ASP A 178 4.58 -7.85 8.24
C ASP A 178 3.76 -6.71 8.89
N PRO A 179 2.53 -6.97 9.39
CA PRO A 179 1.68 -5.92 9.93
C PRO A 179 2.34 -5.16 11.08
N GLN A 180 2.95 -5.86 12.03
CA GLN A 180 3.57 -5.22 13.19
C GLN A 180 4.83 -4.43 12.82
N LYS A 181 5.78 -5.07 12.13
CA LYS A 181 7.04 -4.40 11.77
C LYS A 181 6.82 -3.19 10.87
N SER A 182 5.93 -3.31 9.87
CA SER A 182 5.62 -2.19 8.99
C SER A 182 4.92 -1.06 9.72
N THR A 183 4.07 -1.36 10.71
CA THR A 183 3.40 -0.35 11.53
C THR A 183 4.40 0.45 12.37
N TRP A 184 5.31 -0.23 13.09
CA TRP A 184 6.36 0.45 13.84
C TRP A 184 7.30 1.28 12.95
N ALA A 185 7.60 0.80 11.74
CA ALA A 185 8.37 1.55 10.77
C ALA A 185 7.61 2.79 10.27
N ALA A 186 6.29 2.67 10.03
CA ALA A 186 5.45 3.79 9.60
C ALA A 186 5.31 4.86 10.67
N ALA A 187 5.12 4.48 11.93
CA ALA A 187 5.07 5.41 13.05
C ALA A 187 6.36 6.24 13.14
N ARG A 188 7.54 5.61 13.03
CA ARG A 188 8.82 6.33 12.99
C ARG A 188 8.93 7.26 11.78
N TYR A 189 8.52 6.82 10.61
CA TYR A 189 8.56 7.64 9.40
C TYR A 189 7.63 8.86 9.52
N LEU A 190 6.42 8.68 10.03
CA LEU A 190 5.47 9.78 10.30
C LEU A 190 6.05 10.79 11.32
N LYS A 191 6.69 10.30 12.39
CA LYS A 191 7.37 11.16 13.37
C LYS A 191 8.48 11.98 12.72
N ASP A 192 9.30 11.36 11.86
CA ASP A 192 10.38 12.06 11.15
C ASP A 192 9.82 13.13 10.20
N LEU A 193 8.74 12.84 9.48
CA LEU A 193 8.06 13.82 8.63
C LEU A 193 7.46 14.96 9.44
N PHE A 194 6.86 14.67 10.61
CA PHE A 194 6.34 15.70 11.50
C PHE A 194 7.45 16.60 12.05
N ASN A 195 8.63 16.05 12.34
CA ASN A 195 9.77 16.83 12.76
C ASN A 195 10.22 17.85 11.71
N ILE A 196 9.99 17.55 10.42
CA ILE A 196 10.32 18.43 9.29
C ILE A 196 9.25 19.51 9.08
N TYR A 197 7.97 19.10 9.00
CA TYR A 197 6.90 19.98 8.53
C TYR A 197 6.11 20.67 9.64
N LYS A 198 5.99 20.05 10.81
CA LYS A 198 5.19 20.52 11.97
C LYS A 198 3.71 20.76 11.66
N ASP A 199 3.24 20.28 10.53
CA ASP A 199 1.87 20.33 10.03
C ASP A 199 1.46 18.95 9.54
N TRP A 200 0.34 18.42 10.04
CA TRP A 200 -0.08 17.05 9.74
C TRP A 200 -0.58 16.86 8.31
N ASN A 201 -1.23 17.86 7.73
CA ASN A 201 -1.68 17.77 6.34
C ASN A 201 -0.50 17.72 5.37
N LEU A 202 0.57 18.46 5.69
CA LEU A 202 1.84 18.37 4.96
C LEU A 202 2.55 17.03 5.20
N VAL A 203 2.49 16.49 6.43
CA VAL A 203 3.03 15.15 6.74
C VAL A 203 2.35 14.09 5.91
N LEU A 204 1.01 14.08 5.86
CA LEU A 204 0.22 13.17 5.03
C LEU A 204 0.61 13.28 3.55
N ALA A 205 0.65 14.49 3.02
CA ALA A 205 1.06 14.73 1.63
C ALA A 205 2.50 14.28 1.37
N ALA A 206 3.43 14.52 2.32
CA ALA A 206 4.83 14.10 2.22
C ALA A 206 5.00 12.59 2.34
N TYR A 207 4.17 11.91 3.13
CA TYR A 207 4.13 10.45 3.19
C TYR A 207 3.84 9.84 1.82
N ASN A 208 2.84 10.39 1.11
CA ASN A 208 2.45 9.93 -0.21
C ASN A 208 3.49 10.23 -1.30
N CYS A 209 3.88 11.50 -1.48
CA CYS A 209 4.72 11.88 -2.62
C CYS A 209 6.21 12.10 -2.30
N GLY A 210 6.56 12.00 -1.04
CA GLY A 210 7.92 12.24 -0.54
C GLY A 210 8.24 13.73 -0.29
N PRO A 211 9.13 14.01 0.70
CA PRO A 211 9.50 15.37 1.11
C PRO A 211 9.98 16.27 -0.04
N GLY A 212 10.68 15.67 -1.01
CA GLY A 212 11.21 16.43 -2.15
C GLY A 212 10.12 17.08 -3.02
N ASN A 213 8.95 16.44 -3.16
CA ASN A 213 7.83 16.99 -3.93
C ASN A 213 7.09 18.06 -3.14
N ILE A 214 6.92 17.90 -1.82
CA ILE A 214 6.34 18.92 -0.95
C ILE A 214 7.21 20.18 -0.97
N ASN A 215 8.51 20.06 -0.80
CA ASN A 215 9.43 21.21 -0.85
C ASN A 215 9.40 21.95 -2.21
N LYS A 216 9.13 21.24 -3.33
CA LYS A 216 8.91 21.87 -4.64
C LYS A 216 7.57 22.61 -4.68
N ALA A 217 6.50 22.03 -4.11
CA ALA A 217 5.19 22.68 -4.04
C ALA A 217 5.25 23.96 -3.19
N ILE A 218 5.87 23.92 -2.01
CA ILE A 218 6.11 25.09 -1.14
C ILE A 218 6.79 26.23 -1.90
N ARG A 219 7.89 25.93 -2.63
CA ARG A 219 8.58 26.95 -3.43
C ARG A 219 7.71 27.53 -4.54
N ARG A 220 6.85 26.71 -5.19
CA ARG A 220 5.94 27.17 -6.27
C ARG A 220 4.78 28.00 -5.72
N ALA A 221 4.36 27.73 -4.49
CA ALA A 221 3.31 28.46 -3.78
C ALA A 221 3.85 29.72 -3.04
N GLY A 222 5.04 30.20 -3.38
CA GLY A 222 5.60 31.41 -2.76
C GLY A 222 6.06 31.24 -1.31
N GLY A 223 6.27 30.00 -0.84
CA GLY A 223 6.73 29.71 0.51
C GLY A 223 5.60 29.30 1.49
N SER A 224 4.36 29.26 1.04
CA SER A 224 3.24 28.81 1.89
C SER A 224 3.48 27.37 2.37
N THR A 225 3.01 27.10 3.60
CA THR A 225 2.98 25.77 4.23
C THR A 225 1.56 25.27 4.48
N ASP A 226 0.54 25.96 3.99
CA ASP A 226 -0.84 25.50 4.02
C ASP A 226 -1.10 24.47 2.91
N TYR A 227 -1.62 23.28 3.28
CA TYR A 227 -1.88 22.22 2.32
C TYR A 227 -2.83 22.65 1.18
N TRP A 228 -3.87 23.42 1.49
CA TRP A 228 -4.87 23.82 0.50
C TRP A 228 -4.34 24.89 -0.46
N GLU A 229 -3.41 25.73 -0.01
CA GLU A 229 -2.67 26.64 -0.88
C GLU A 229 -1.66 25.88 -1.77
N LEU A 230 -1.08 24.78 -1.25
CA LEU A 230 -0.19 23.92 -2.01
C LEU A 230 -0.93 23.00 -3.01
N TYR A 231 -2.21 22.76 -2.81
CA TYR A 231 -3.04 21.82 -3.56
C TYR A 231 -2.86 21.91 -5.09
N PRO A 232 -2.90 23.09 -5.75
CA PRO A 232 -2.71 23.20 -7.21
C PRO A 232 -1.32 22.78 -7.68
N PHE A 233 -0.31 22.85 -6.81
CA PHE A 233 1.09 22.57 -7.12
C PHE A 233 1.51 21.14 -6.79
N LEU A 234 0.66 20.37 -6.10
CA LEU A 234 0.90 18.98 -5.76
C LEU A 234 0.71 18.05 -6.97
N PRO A 235 1.37 16.87 -6.99
CA PRO A 235 1.03 15.80 -7.93
C PRO A 235 -0.47 15.45 -7.83
N LYS A 236 -1.13 15.11 -8.95
CA LYS A 236 -2.57 14.82 -8.98
C LYS A 236 -2.98 13.78 -7.92
N GLU A 237 -2.24 12.68 -7.83
CA GLU A 237 -2.48 11.62 -6.83
C GLU A 237 -2.41 12.14 -5.38
N THR A 238 -1.46 13.04 -5.10
CA THR A 238 -1.26 13.61 -3.76
C THR A 238 -2.37 14.60 -3.37
N ARG A 239 -3.01 15.25 -4.35
CA ARG A 239 -4.16 16.15 -4.09
C ARG A 239 -5.34 15.43 -3.44
N GLY A 240 -5.59 14.18 -3.82
CA GLY A 240 -6.65 13.36 -3.23
C GLY A 240 -6.28 12.71 -1.91
N TYR A 241 -5.03 12.81 -1.46
CA TYR A 241 -4.55 12.02 -0.34
C TYR A 241 -5.10 12.53 1.01
N VAL A 242 -4.97 13.83 1.31
CA VAL A 242 -5.55 14.43 2.54
C VAL A 242 -7.08 14.38 2.51
N PRO A 243 -7.79 14.77 1.43
CA PRO A 243 -9.24 14.58 1.35
C PRO A 243 -9.67 13.12 1.54
N GLY A 244 -8.93 12.16 0.97
CA GLY A 244 -9.16 10.73 1.16
C GLY A 244 -8.99 10.29 2.61
N PHE A 245 -7.97 10.81 3.30
CA PHE A 245 -7.74 10.55 4.72
C PHE A 245 -8.86 11.09 5.60
N ILE A 246 -9.32 12.32 5.36
CA ILE A 246 -10.45 12.92 6.06
C ILE A 246 -11.72 12.07 5.85
N ALA A 247 -11.98 11.67 4.61
CA ALA A 247 -13.13 10.85 4.27
C ALA A 247 -13.04 9.43 4.89
N ALA A 248 -11.85 8.84 5.00
CA ALA A 248 -11.64 7.58 5.70
C ALA A 248 -11.98 7.70 7.19
N ASN A 249 -11.48 8.74 7.87
CA ASN A 249 -11.83 9.03 9.27
C ASN A 249 -13.34 9.19 9.44
N TYR A 250 -13.97 9.96 8.55
CA TYR A 250 -15.41 10.18 8.59
C TYR A 250 -16.20 8.87 8.43
N VAL A 251 -15.92 8.09 7.40
CA VAL A 251 -16.72 6.89 7.10
C VAL A 251 -16.51 5.78 8.14
N MET A 252 -15.29 5.63 8.66
CA MET A 252 -15.00 4.64 9.70
C MET A 252 -15.64 5.01 11.05
N THR A 253 -16.00 6.28 11.26
CA THR A 253 -16.72 6.77 12.44
C THR A 253 -18.23 6.70 12.26
N TYR A 254 -18.75 7.08 11.08
CA TYR A 254 -20.18 7.28 10.83
C TYR A 254 -20.78 6.27 9.83
N TYR A 255 -20.19 5.07 9.71
CA TYR A 255 -20.67 4.04 8.78
C TYR A 255 -22.13 3.61 9.04
N CYS A 256 -22.53 3.52 10.32
CA CYS A 256 -23.91 3.17 10.69
C CYS A 256 -24.93 4.17 10.15
N GLU A 257 -24.64 5.47 10.27
CA GLU A 257 -25.50 6.56 9.80
C GLU A 257 -25.65 6.60 8.29
N HIS A 258 -24.72 5.92 7.59
CA HIS A 258 -24.80 5.71 6.15
C HIS A 258 -25.37 4.33 5.77
N GLY A 259 -25.88 3.56 6.75
CA GLY A 259 -26.46 2.23 6.53
C GLY A 259 -25.42 1.25 5.94
N ILE A 260 -24.16 1.34 6.37
CA ILE A 260 -23.11 0.40 6.01
C ILE A 260 -22.93 -0.58 7.18
N CYS A 261 -22.96 -1.88 6.88
CA CYS A 261 -22.71 -2.93 7.85
C CYS A 261 -21.26 -3.41 7.78
N PRO A 262 -20.55 -3.60 8.90
CA PRO A 262 -19.31 -4.37 8.90
C PRO A 262 -19.55 -5.80 8.39
N MET A 263 -18.58 -6.38 7.70
CA MET A 263 -18.53 -7.83 7.50
C MET A 263 -18.08 -8.52 8.79
N GLU A 264 -18.41 -9.80 8.95
CA GLU A 264 -17.87 -10.62 10.03
C GLU A 264 -16.43 -11.04 9.72
N SER A 265 -15.57 -10.97 10.71
CA SER A 265 -14.18 -11.41 10.60
C SER A 265 -13.94 -12.60 11.52
N GLN A 266 -13.44 -13.70 10.96
CA GLN A 266 -12.96 -14.88 11.70
C GLN A 266 -11.45 -14.79 12.00
N LEU A 267 -10.80 -13.66 11.68
CA LEU A 267 -9.42 -13.43 12.12
C LEU A 267 -9.37 -13.39 13.64
N PRO A 268 -8.41 -14.08 14.26
CA PRO A 268 -8.29 -14.05 15.70
C PRO A 268 -7.98 -12.62 16.16
N THR A 269 -8.79 -12.10 17.08
CA THR A 269 -8.57 -10.75 17.64
C THR A 269 -7.29 -10.66 18.46
N VAL A 270 -6.77 -11.80 18.92
CA VAL A 270 -5.51 -11.92 19.67
C VAL A 270 -4.65 -13.00 19.02
N SER A 271 -3.39 -12.71 18.85
CA SER A 271 -2.40 -13.66 18.34
C SER A 271 -1.20 -13.75 19.28
N ASP A 272 -0.68 -14.96 19.46
CA ASP A 272 0.57 -15.21 20.17
C ASP A 272 1.77 -15.15 19.23
N THR A 273 2.95 -14.90 19.77
CA THR A 273 4.19 -14.87 18.98
C THR A 273 5.23 -15.81 19.58
N VAL A 274 5.77 -16.70 18.74
CA VAL A 274 6.92 -17.54 19.09
C VAL A 274 8.13 -17.16 18.26
N HIS A 275 9.32 -17.32 18.83
CA HIS A 275 10.57 -16.97 18.17
C HIS A 275 11.20 -18.21 17.53
N ILE A 276 11.43 -18.13 16.22
CA ILE A 276 11.93 -19.22 15.40
C ILE A 276 13.42 -18.99 15.09
N ASN A 277 14.26 -19.89 15.56
CA ASN A 277 15.74 -19.85 15.43
C ASN A 277 16.31 -20.97 14.54
N LYS A 278 15.45 -21.80 13.95
CA LYS A 278 15.78 -22.84 12.96
C LYS A 278 14.85 -22.68 11.74
N ASP A 279 15.30 -23.15 10.58
CA ASP A 279 14.43 -23.13 9.38
C ASP A 279 13.16 -23.94 9.63
N LEU A 280 12.01 -23.32 9.36
CA LEU A 280 10.69 -23.87 9.62
C LEU A 280 9.73 -23.55 8.47
N HIS A 281 8.92 -24.53 8.07
CA HIS A 281 7.87 -24.32 7.08
C HIS A 281 6.49 -24.23 7.75
N LEU A 282 5.66 -23.27 7.37
CA LEU A 282 4.33 -23.09 7.99
C LEU A 282 3.47 -24.36 7.91
N GLN A 283 3.64 -25.18 6.86
CA GLN A 283 2.89 -26.44 6.74
C GLN A 283 3.26 -27.47 7.82
N GLN A 284 4.49 -27.45 8.36
CA GLN A 284 4.87 -28.31 9.47
C GLN A 284 4.08 -27.91 10.72
N VAL A 285 3.98 -26.62 10.99
CA VAL A 285 3.17 -26.08 12.10
C VAL A 285 1.70 -26.39 11.90
N ALA A 286 1.16 -26.15 10.70
CA ALA A 286 -0.24 -26.42 10.37
C ALA A 286 -0.63 -27.85 10.67
N ASN A 287 0.16 -28.82 10.20
CA ASN A 287 -0.15 -30.24 10.33
C ASN A 287 0.00 -30.75 11.77
N VAL A 288 1.06 -30.36 12.48
CA VAL A 288 1.34 -30.85 13.83
C VAL A 288 0.45 -30.18 14.90
N CYS A 289 0.18 -28.89 14.74
CA CYS A 289 -0.67 -28.13 15.67
C CYS A 289 -2.16 -28.14 15.27
N ASN A 290 -2.51 -28.76 14.15
CA ASN A 290 -3.88 -28.78 13.60
C ASN A 290 -4.45 -27.36 13.41
N ILE A 291 -3.68 -26.48 12.78
CA ILE A 291 -4.06 -25.10 12.45
C ILE A 291 -4.25 -25.00 10.93
N ASP A 292 -5.29 -24.30 10.49
CA ASP A 292 -5.48 -24.02 9.07
C ASP A 292 -4.27 -23.28 8.51
N ILE A 293 -3.74 -23.77 7.39
CA ILE A 293 -2.57 -23.15 6.74
C ILE A 293 -2.85 -21.73 6.24
N GLU A 294 -4.08 -21.44 5.79
CA GLU A 294 -4.44 -20.10 5.34
C GLU A 294 -4.53 -19.14 6.52
N GLN A 295 -4.95 -19.61 7.70
CA GLN A 295 -4.91 -18.83 8.92
C GLN A 295 -3.46 -18.47 9.31
N LEU A 296 -2.53 -19.45 9.25
CA LEU A 296 -1.11 -19.19 9.49
C LEU A 296 -0.51 -18.21 8.48
N ARG A 297 -0.85 -18.36 7.19
CA ARG A 297 -0.43 -17.44 6.13
C ARG A 297 -0.98 -16.04 6.34
N SER A 298 -2.20 -15.92 6.82
CA SER A 298 -2.84 -14.63 7.08
C SER A 298 -2.17 -13.87 8.24
N LEU A 299 -1.77 -14.59 9.27
CA LEU A 299 -1.04 -14.03 10.41
C LEU A 299 0.44 -13.73 10.10
N ASN A 300 1.00 -14.38 9.06
CA ASN A 300 2.41 -14.32 8.71
C ASN A 300 2.64 -13.98 7.21
N PRO A 301 2.04 -12.91 6.68
CA PRO A 301 2.09 -12.59 5.26
C PRO A 301 3.48 -12.26 4.72
N GLN A 302 4.44 -11.99 5.60
CA GLN A 302 5.83 -11.69 5.27
C GLN A 302 6.63 -12.88 4.72
N TYR A 303 6.20 -14.13 4.95
CA TYR A 303 6.93 -15.33 4.52
C TYR A 303 6.47 -15.77 3.13
N LYS A 304 7.26 -15.42 2.10
CA LYS A 304 6.88 -15.55 0.68
C LYS A 304 6.62 -16.97 0.19
N LYS A 305 7.23 -17.97 0.83
CA LYS A 305 7.18 -19.39 0.42
C LYS A 305 6.82 -20.29 1.60
N ASP A 306 6.06 -19.76 2.52
CA ASP A 306 5.74 -20.44 3.78
C ASP A 306 6.99 -20.88 4.57
N LEU A 307 8.17 -20.35 4.24
CA LEU A 307 9.42 -20.69 4.89
C LEU A 307 9.92 -19.55 5.77
N ILE A 308 10.16 -19.87 7.02
CA ILE A 308 10.82 -19.02 8.00
C ILE A 308 12.29 -19.40 8.02
N PRO A 309 13.23 -18.53 7.58
CA PRO A 309 14.65 -18.87 7.51
C PRO A 309 15.36 -18.65 8.85
N GLY A 310 14.95 -19.39 9.89
CA GLY A 310 15.39 -19.23 11.26
C GLY A 310 16.89 -19.45 11.48
N ASN A 311 17.53 -20.24 10.62
CA ASN A 311 18.97 -20.44 10.66
C ASN A 311 19.78 -19.17 10.32
N SER A 312 19.18 -18.18 9.66
CA SER A 312 19.85 -16.92 9.30
C SER A 312 19.82 -15.89 10.43
N ARG A 313 18.73 -15.85 11.16
CA ARG A 313 18.45 -15.04 12.35
C ARG A 313 17.15 -15.49 13.00
N VAL A 314 16.84 -14.97 14.18
CA VAL A 314 15.56 -15.21 14.84
C VAL A 314 14.45 -14.43 14.13
N TYR A 315 13.34 -15.13 13.83
CA TYR A 315 12.12 -14.56 13.25
C TYR A 315 10.93 -14.80 14.16
N ALA A 316 9.92 -13.94 14.03
CA ALA A 316 8.66 -14.09 14.73
C ALA A 316 7.68 -14.95 13.90
N LEU A 317 7.07 -15.94 14.52
CA LEU A 317 5.90 -16.66 13.99
C LEU A 317 4.69 -16.27 14.83
N ARG A 318 3.67 -15.66 14.20
CA ARG A 318 2.39 -15.39 14.86
C ARG A 318 1.47 -16.58 14.70
N LEU A 319 0.86 -16.95 15.80
CA LEU A 319 -0.05 -18.09 15.93
C LEU A 319 -1.42 -17.56 16.42
N PRO A 320 -2.52 -18.27 16.13
CA PRO A 320 -3.80 -18.01 16.80
C PRO A 320 -3.64 -18.08 18.33
N ASN A 321 -4.47 -17.35 19.05
CA ASN A 321 -4.47 -17.35 20.51
C ASN A 321 -4.46 -18.78 21.09
N ASN A 322 -3.71 -19.00 22.17
CA ASN A 322 -3.52 -20.28 22.87
C ASN A 322 -2.74 -21.37 22.09
N MET A 323 -2.22 -21.07 20.89
CA MET A 323 -1.44 -22.04 20.10
C MET A 323 0.06 -22.00 20.39
N ALA A 324 0.56 -20.96 21.07
CA ALA A 324 1.98 -20.88 21.46
C ALA A 324 2.38 -22.01 22.41
N THR A 325 1.54 -22.34 23.38
CA THR A 325 1.78 -23.48 24.31
C THR A 325 1.84 -24.79 23.52
N THR A 326 0.87 -25.05 22.65
CA THR A 326 0.86 -26.24 21.78
C THR A 326 2.09 -26.33 20.89
N PHE A 327 2.54 -25.19 20.35
CA PHE A 327 3.76 -25.12 19.55
C PHE A 327 4.98 -25.51 20.40
N ILE A 328 5.14 -24.97 21.60
CA ILE A 328 6.26 -25.24 22.50
C ILE A 328 6.30 -26.70 22.90
N GLU A 329 5.15 -27.26 23.29
CA GLU A 329 5.04 -28.68 23.68
C GLU A 329 5.35 -29.66 22.56
N ARG A 330 5.10 -29.26 21.31
CA ARG A 330 5.31 -30.11 20.12
C ARG A 330 6.49 -29.67 19.24
N GLU A 331 7.37 -28.81 19.73
CA GLU A 331 8.43 -28.18 18.96
C GLU A 331 9.28 -29.21 18.20
N ASP A 332 9.76 -30.26 18.84
CA ASP A 332 10.58 -31.30 18.21
C ASP A 332 9.79 -32.06 17.12
N SER A 333 8.52 -32.35 17.35
CA SER A 333 7.64 -32.98 16.37
C SER A 333 7.42 -32.08 15.14
N ILE A 334 7.28 -30.78 15.36
CA ILE A 334 7.10 -29.79 14.28
C ILE A 334 8.36 -29.75 13.39
N TYR A 335 9.55 -29.64 13.99
CA TYR A 335 10.79 -29.56 13.20
C TYR A 335 11.13 -30.85 12.47
N THR A 336 10.69 -32.00 12.97
CA THR A 336 10.96 -33.31 12.35
C THR A 336 9.90 -33.70 11.31
N TYR A 337 8.69 -33.15 11.38
CA TYR A 337 7.58 -33.50 10.50
C TYR A 337 7.94 -33.22 9.02
N ASP A 338 8.06 -34.26 8.21
CA ASP A 338 8.35 -34.17 6.77
C ASP A 338 9.50 -33.20 6.42
N ALA A 339 10.49 -33.05 7.30
CA ALA A 339 11.56 -32.05 7.18
C ALA A 339 12.30 -32.16 5.83
N GLN A 340 12.53 -33.37 5.31
CA GLN A 340 13.17 -33.56 4.01
C GLN A 340 12.35 -33.00 2.83
N LYS A 341 11.02 -32.98 2.95
CA LYS A 341 10.12 -32.44 1.95
C LYS A 341 10.06 -30.92 1.99
N TYR A 342 9.98 -30.35 3.19
CA TYR A 342 9.74 -28.91 3.38
C TYR A 342 11.03 -28.09 3.46
N ILE A 343 12.10 -28.63 4.05
CA ILE A 343 13.38 -27.95 4.24
C ILE A 343 14.42 -28.49 3.25
N THR A 344 14.44 -27.97 2.04
CA THR A 344 15.36 -28.40 0.99
C THR A 344 16.65 -27.59 0.95
N LYS A 345 17.81 -28.23 0.68
CA LYS A 345 19.16 -27.61 0.65
C LYS A 345 19.37 -26.48 -0.38
N ARG A 346 18.41 -26.20 -1.26
CA ARG A 346 18.52 -25.20 -2.35
C ARG A 346 18.09 -23.78 -1.97
N ARG A 347 17.93 -23.45 -0.71
CA ARG A 347 17.40 -22.16 -0.28
C ARG A 347 18.51 -21.20 0.13
N THR A 348 19.16 -20.56 -0.85
CA THR A 348 19.97 -19.38 -0.60
C THR A 348 19.07 -18.15 -0.47
N VAL A 349 19.18 -17.45 0.65
CA VAL A 349 18.55 -16.14 0.83
C VAL A 349 19.22 -15.14 -0.12
N LYS A 350 18.46 -14.61 -1.08
CA LYS A 350 18.91 -13.51 -1.95
C LYS A 350 18.35 -12.21 -1.39
N VAL A 351 19.24 -11.36 -0.91
CA VAL A 351 18.84 -10.01 -0.46
C VAL A 351 18.47 -9.18 -1.69
N ASP A 352 17.27 -8.61 -1.69
CA ASP A 352 16.88 -7.61 -2.67
C ASP A 352 17.38 -6.25 -2.17
N ASP A 353 18.50 -5.79 -2.71
CA ASP A 353 19.13 -4.52 -2.33
C ASP A 353 18.49 -3.30 -2.99
N GLY A 354 17.42 -3.52 -3.78
CA GLY A 354 16.74 -2.45 -4.51
C GLY A 354 17.58 -1.84 -5.62
N THR A 355 18.82 -2.33 -5.80
CA THR A 355 19.60 -1.99 -6.96
C THR A 355 19.11 -2.85 -8.13
N LYS A 356 18.84 -2.23 -9.26
CA LYS A 356 18.62 -2.99 -10.50
C LYS A 356 19.84 -3.89 -10.66
N ASN A 357 19.60 -5.21 -10.74
CA ASN A 357 20.63 -6.22 -10.88
C ASN A 357 21.58 -5.83 -12.02
N THR A 358 22.71 -5.21 -11.69
CA THR A 358 23.73 -4.78 -12.65
C THR A 358 24.70 -5.92 -13.01
N LYS A 359 24.42 -7.16 -12.53
CA LYS A 359 25.17 -8.35 -12.96
C LYS A 359 24.94 -8.56 -14.45
N GLY A 360 25.92 -8.13 -15.24
CA GLY A 360 25.90 -8.15 -16.69
C GLY A 360 25.81 -6.77 -17.34
N ALA A 361 25.74 -5.68 -16.59
CA ALA A 361 25.83 -4.35 -17.16
C ALA A 361 27.20 -4.15 -17.81
N LYS A 362 27.20 -3.98 -19.13
CA LYS A 362 28.41 -3.64 -19.89
C LYS A 362 28.44 -2.15 -20.16
N TYR A 363 29.58 -1.56 -19.92
CA TYR A 363 29.83 -0.14 -20.15
C TYR A 363 30.87 0.05 -21.27
N HIS A 364 30.70 1.11 -22.05
CA HIS A 364 31.62 1.48 -23.12
C HIS A 364 32.05 2.94 -22.94
N LYS A 365 33.36 3.20 -22.93
CA LYS A 365 33.91 4.56 -22.95
C LYS A 365 34.02 5.01 -24.41
N ILE A 366 33.26 6.03 -24.79
CA ILE A 366 33.17 6.55 -26.14
C ILE A 366 34.53 7.09 -26.58
N ARG A 367 35.03 6.62 -27.70
CA ARG A 367 36.26 7.10 -28.33
C ARG A 367 35.94 8.19 -29.39
N SER A 368 36.91 9.00 -29.71
CA SER A 368 36.75 10.00 -30.78
C SER A 368 36.36 9.32 -32.10
N GLY A 369 35.33 9.84 -32.77
CA GLY A 369 34.85 9.28 -34.03
C GLY A 369 33.82 8.13 -33.91
N GLU A 370 33.53 7.62 -32.73
CA GLU A 370 32.51 6.58 -32.56
C GLU A 370 31.10 7.14 -32.60
N THR A 371 30.18 6.40 -33.23
CA THR A 371 28.75 6.72 -33.31
C THR A 371 27.94 5.74 -32.47
N LEU A 372 26.70 6.15 -31.99
CA LEU A 372 25.80 5.25 -31.32
C LEU A 372 25.47 4.00 -32.15
N GLY A 373 25.38 4.10 -33.44
CA GLY A 373 25.16 2.98 -34.37
C GLY A 373 26.32 1.99 -34.35
N GLY A 374 27.58 2.48 -34.46
CA GLY A 374 28.76 1.64 -34.41
C GLY A 374 28.96 0.94 -33.06
N ILE A 375 28.68 1.65 -31.97
CA ILE A 375 28.71 1.07 -30.59
C ILE A 375 27.61 0.01 -30.45
N ALA A 376 26.38 0.29 -30.90
CA ALA A 376 25.26 -0.65 -30.85
C ALA A 376 25.55 -1.94 -31.62
N ALA A 377 26.11 -1.85 -32.84
CA ALA A 377 26.51 -3.00 -33.66
C ALA A 377 27.60 -3.84 -32.96
N ARG A 378 28.62 -3.20 -32.34
CA ARG A 378 29.71 -3.88 -31.64
C ARG A 378 29.21 -4.71 -30.44
N TYR A 379 28.16 -4.27 -29.73
CA TYR A 379 27.63 -4.95 -28.55
C TYR A 379 26.37 -5.77 -28.83
N GLY A 380 25.91 -5.87 -30.10
CA GLY A 380 24.73 -6.63 -30.49
C GLY A 380 23.44 -6.10 -29.89
N VAL A 381 23.30 -4.78 -29.72
CA VAL A 381 22.15 -4.10 -29.13
C VAL A 381 21.61 -3.03 -30.08
N SER A 382 20.36 -2.58 -29.92
CA SER A 382 19.81 -1.49 -30.70
C SER A 382 20.24 -0.11 -30.17
N VAL A 383 20.34 0.88 -31.08
CA VAL A 383 20.56 2.28 -30.68
C VAL A 383 19.48 2.78 -29.72
N LYS A 384 18.22 2.38 -29.96
CA LYS A 384 17.09 2.67 -29.06
C LYS A 384 17.34 2.16 -27.64
N GLN A 385 17.91 0.97 -27.51
CA GLN A 385 18.23 0.36 -26.21
C GLN A 385 19.35 1.14 -25.50
N ILE A 386 20.42 1.51 -26.19
CA ILE A 386 21.51 2.34 -25.61
C ILE A 386 20.94 3.70 -25.18
N ARG A 387 20.10 4.35 -25.98
CA ARG A 387 19.47 5.63 -25.62
C ARG A 387 18.64 5.50 -24.33
N ASN A 388 17.78 4.50 -24.24
CA ASN A 388 16.94 4.28 -23.08
C ASN A 388 17.75 4.00 -21.78
N LEU A 389 18.85 3.24 -21.91
CA LEU A 389 19.72 2.91 -20.78
C LEU A 389 20.49 4.12 -20.24
N ASN A 390 20.68 5.16 -21.05
CA ASN A 390 21.53 6.31 -20.72
C ASN A 390 20.78 7.66 -20.72
N GLY A 391 19.47 7.67 -20.98
CA GLY A 391 18.69 8.91 -21.07
C GLY A 391 19.11 9.83 -22.22
N ILE A 392 19.69 9.27 -23.31
CA ILE A 392 20.20 10.04 -24.44
C ILE A 392 19.04 10.39 -25.35
N ARG A 393 18.81 11.69 -25.57
CA ARG A 393 17.88 12.21 -26.57
C ARG A 393 18.67 12.56 -27.84
N GLY A 394 18.33 11.92 -28.99
CA GLY A 394 19.05 12.12 -30.27
C GLY A 394 20.27 11.20 -30.45
N ASN A 395 21.17 11.54 -31.38
CA ASN A 395 22.35 10.74 -31.73
C ASN A 395 23.67 11.30 -31.20
N ASN A 396 23.66 12.47 -30.58
CA ASN A 396 24.87 13.17 -30.17
C ASN A 396 25.48 12.54 -28.92
N ILE A 397 26.69 12.03 -29.05
CA ILE A 397 27.51 11.49 -27.98
C ILE A 397 28.86 12.20 -27.94
N ARG A 398 29.47 12.30 -26.76
CA ARG A 398 30.76 12.96 -26.59
C ARG A 398 31.85 11.94 -26.29
N ALA A 399 32.97 12.00 -26.96
CA ALA A 399 34.17 11.22 -26.67
C ALA A 399 34.59 11.42 -25.19
N GLY A 400 35.09 10.36 -24.56
CA GLY A 400 35.47 10.35 -23.13
C GLY A 400 34.35 10.02 -22.16
N LYS A 401 33.06 10.15 -22.54
CA LYS A 401 31.94 9.72 -21.72
C LYS A 401 31.80 8.19 -21.72
N THR A 402 31.42 7.63 -20.58
CA THR A 402 31.06 6.21 -20.45
C THR A 402 29.56 6.04 -20.54
N ILE A 403 29.10 5.15 -21.41
CA ILE A 403 27.68 4.81 -21.58
C ILE A 403 27.47 3.32 -21.27
N ARG A 404 26.28 3.02 -20.74
CA ARG A 404 25.82 1.66 -20.53
C ARG A 404 25.30 1.09 -21.86
N VAL A 405 25.81 -0.08 -22.27
CA VAL A 405 25.46 -0.72 -23.54
C VAL A 405 24.60 -1.98 -23.35
N ARG A 406 24.61 -2.54 -22.15
CA ARG A 406 23.74 -3.69 -21.80
C ARG A 406 23.37 -3.68 -20.33
#